data_6f081a0bf2f0c6f3aac1819286555bba
#
_entry.id   6f081a0bf2f0c6f3aac1819286555bba
#
_cell.length_a   1.000
_cell.length_b   1.000
_cell.length_c   1.000
_cell.angle_alpha   90.00
_cell.angle_beta   90.00
_cell.angle_gamma   90.00
#
_symmetry.space_group_name_H-M   'P 1'
#
loop_
_entity.id
_entity.type
_entity.pdbx_description
1 polymer ?
#
loop_
_entity_poly.entity_id
_entity_poly.type
_entity_poly.pdbx_seq_one_letter_code
_entity_poly.pdbx_strand_id
1 'polypeptide(L)'
;MKVLVHYGEIGLKGKNRGFFEKRLIKNIKNRLDIQNVERNNKRIIFNTNGDIEILKNIFGISHYSVIEEVNSNADDIVKKAEELMENVKNLGLKTSRSDKNFPLNSIELNSKIGEAANNKGIKINFSNPEKTIFIEITSKKTYLYTEKINGLNGLPVGVSGRVLLLFSGGIDSALAAYLLMKRGCKVDFLHFHALRDNNDVINSKIIKILEILKKYQESMSIYLVPYHNYQLSTIE
;
A
#
# COMPACT_ATOMS: atom_id res chain seq x y z
N MET A 1 -4.59 12.55 -10.72
CA MET A 1 -4.36 11.18 -11.22
C MET A 1 -5.35 10.22 -10.55
N LYS A 2 -5.71 9.12 -11.22
CA LYS A 2 -6.54 8.04 -10.65
C LYS A 2 -5.65 6.90 -10.19
N VAL A 3 -5.87 6.41 -8.96
CA VAL A 3 -5.02 5.40 -8.31
C VAL A 3 -5.85 4.18 -7.95
N LEU A 4 -5.32 3.01 -8.26
CA LEU A 4 -5.84 1.71 -7.90
C LEU A 4 -4.96 1.11 -6.80
N VAL A 5 -5.56 0.74 -5.68
CA VAL A 5 -4.89 0.08 -4.55
C VAL A 5 -5.42 -1.32 -4.37
N HIS A 6 -4.52 -2.28 -4.34
CA HIS A 6 -4.79 -3.67 -3.98
C HIS A 6 -4.37 -3.97 -2.55
N TYR A 7 -5.11 -4.82 -1.88
CA TYR A 7 -4.79 -5.33 -0.55
C TYR A 7 -4.76 -6.87 -0.55
N GLY A 8 -3.90 -7.44 0.30
CA GLY A 8 -3.71 -8.88 0.43
C GLY A 8 -4.63 -9.50 1.48
N GLU A 9 -4.17 -9.54 2.73
CA GLU A 9 -4.84 -10.22 3.86
C GLU A 9 -6.27 -9.73 4.14
N ILE A 10 -6.58 -8.49 3.84
CA ILE A 10 -7.95 -7.94 3.97
C ILE A 10 -8.93 -8.76 3.13
N GLY A 11 -8.50 -9.24 1.96
CA GLY A 11 -9.31 -10.06 1.07
C GLY A 11 -9.80 -11.37 1.69
N LEU A 12 -9.12 -11.87 2.73
CA LEU A 12 -9.43 -13.11 3.44
C LEU A 12 -10.38 -12.91 4.63
N LYS A 13 -10.78 -11.67 4.95
CA LYS A 13 -11.58 -11.33 6.13
C LYS A 13 -13.09 -11.58 5.98
N GLY A 14 -13.53 -12.22 4.89
CA GLY A 14 -14.92 -12.62 4.67
C GLY A 14 -15.91 -11.46 4.91
N LYS A 15 -16.90 -11.69 5.75
CA LYS A 15 -17.95 -10.71 6.11
C LYS A 15 -17.39 -9.44 6.78
N ASN A 16 -16.25 -9.53 7.46
CA ASN A 16 -15.62 -8.39 8.14
C ASN A 16 -14.77 -7.51 7.21
N ARG A 17 -14.59 -7.88 5.94
CA ARG A 17 -13.75 -7.15 4.98
C ARG A 17 -14.05 -5.65 4.93
N GLY A 18 -15.31 -5.28 4.94
CA GLY A 18 -15.72 -3.88 4.90
C GLY A 18 -15.18 -3.01 6.04
N PHE A 19 -15.01 -3.58 7.24
CA PHE A 19 -14.39 -2.88 8.38
C PHE A 19 -12.91 -2.57 8.11
N PHE A 20 -12.16 -3.54 7.58
CA PHE A 20 -10.74 -3.38 7.25
C PHE A 20 -10.54 -2.40 6.09
N GLU A 21 -11.39 -2.47 5.04
CA GLU A 21 -11.36 -1.53 3.92
C GLU A 21 -11.60 -0.09 4.39
N LYS A 22 -12.62 0.13 5.22
CA LYS A 22 -12.91 1.46 5.80
C LYS A 22 -11.72 2.00 6.59
N ARG A 23 -11.04 1.14 7.38
CA ARG A 23 -9.86 1.54 8.12
C ARG A 23 -8.70 1.87 7.19
N LEU A 24 -8.44 1.06 6.14
CA LEU A 24 -7.40 1.35 5.16
C LEU A 24 -7.64 2.68 4.47
N ILE A 25 -8.87 2.93 4.00
CA ILE A 25 -9.25 4.21 3.39
C ILE A 25 -9.01 5.37 4.36
N LYS A 26 -9.37 5.21 5.65
CA LYS A 26 -9.12 6.24 6.67
C LYS A 26 -7.61 6.50 6.82
N ASN A 27 -6.79 5.45 6.87
CA ASN A 27 -5.34 5.60 7.00
C ASN A 27 -4.71 6.26 5.76
N ILE A 28 -5.28 6.02 4.56
CA ILE A 28 -4.86 6.72 3.34
C ILE A 28 -5.27 8.20 3.43
N LYS A 29 -6.54 8.49 3.77
CA LYS A 29 -7.08 9.88 3.88
C LYS A 29 -6.30 10.75 4.87
N ASN A 30 -5.79 10.17 5.92
CA ASN A 30 -5.03 10.90 6.91
C ASN A 30 -3.66 11.39 6.37
N ARG A 31 -3.17 10.83 5.26
CA ARG A 31 -1.84 11.11 4.72
C ARG A 31 -1.85 11.68 3.31
N LEU A 32 -2.95 11.49 2.61
CA LEU A 32 -3.10 11.86 1.20
C LEU A 32 -4.52 12.40 1.00
N ASP A 33 -4.64 13.57 0.40
CA ASP A 33 -5.94 14.07 -0.04
C ASP A 33 -6.45 13.19 -1.17
N ILE A 34 -7.55 12.48 -0.91
CA ILE A 34 -8.17 11.57 -1.87
C ILE A 34 -9.65 11.86 -2.04
N GLN A 35 -10.11 11.81 -3.29
CA GLN A 35 -11.46 12.11 -3.71
C GLN A 35 -12.05 10.92 -4.48
N ASN A 36 -13.37 10.87 -4.61
CA ASN A 36 -14.11 9.88 -5.42
C ASN A 36 -13.70 8.43 -5.08
N VAL A 37 -13.72 8.09 -3.78
CA VAL A 37 -13.27 6.78 -3.31
C VAL A 37 -14.30 5.70 -3.62
N GLU A 38 -13.90 4.74 -4.43
CA GLU A 38 -14.69 3.56 -4.80
C GLU A 38 -14.08 2.28 -4.20
N ARG A 39 -14.95 1.32 -3.86
CA ARG A 39 -14.55 -0.04 -3.46
C ARG A 39 -15.16 -1.02 -4.46
N ASN A 40 -14.32 -1.75 -5.15
CA ASN A 40 -14.74 -2.71 -6.17
C ASN A 40 -13.89 -3.99 -6.12
N ASN A 41 -14.51 -5.13 -5.83
CA ASN A 41 -13.90 -6.46 -5.96
C ASN A 41 -12.43 -6.56 -5.46
N LYS A 42 -12.20 -6.28 -4.16
CA LYS A 42 -10.87 -6.28 -3.51
C LYS A 42 -9.94 -5.15 -3.96
N ARG A 43 -10.50 -4.06 -4.50
CA ARG A 43 -9.79 -2.88 -4.94
C ARG A 43 -10.34 -1.65 -4.25
N ILE A 44 -9.48 -0.69 -3.99
CA ILE A 44 -9.83 0.68 -3.60
C ILE A 44 -9.32 1.58 -4.70
N ILE A 45 -10.20 2.42 -5.24
CA ILE A 45 -9.88 3.34 -6.33
C ILE A 45 -10.21 4.74 -5.86
N PHE A 46 -9.36 5.69 -6.16
CA PHE A 46 -9.58 7.09 -5.81
C PHE A 46 -8.82 8.05 -6.74
N ASN A 47 -9.19 9.31 -6.69
CA ASN A 47 -8.47 10.40 -7.34
C ASN A 47 -7.62 11.14 -6.32
N THR A 48 -6.44 11.59 -6.73
CA THR A 48 -5.56 12.45 -5.92
C THR A 48 -4.68 13.32 -6.81
N ASN A 49 -4.27 14.48 -6.26
CA ASN A 49 -3.23 15.33 -6.83
C ASN A 49 -1.95 15.30 -5.98
N GLY A 50 -1.96 14.56 -4.86
CA GLY A 50 -0.81 14.47 -3.95
C GLY A 50 0.21 13.41 -4.38
N ASP A 51 1.30 13.35 -3.61
CA ASP A 51 2.37 12.38 -3.80
C ASP A 51 1.95 10.99 -3.34
N ILE A 52 1.80 10.06 -4.28
CA ILE A 52 1.39 8.68 -4.01
C ILE A 52 2.50 7.80 -3.42
N GLU A 53 3.75 8.24 -3.38
CA GLU A 53 4.86 7.52 -2.74
C GLU A 53 4.59 7.25 -1.25
N ILE A 54 3.78 8.08 -0.60
CA ILE A 54 3.34 7.88 0.78
C ILE A 54 2.62 6.54 1.00
N LEU A 55 1.99 5.99 -0.03
CA LEU A 55 1.27 4.71 0.01
C LEU A 55 2.21 3.54 0.29
N LYS A 56 3.51 3.65 -0.04
CA LYS A 56 4.54 2.65 0.29
C LYS A 56 4.66 2.40 1.79
N ASN A 57 4.27 3.38 2.61
CA ASN A 57 4.39 3.33 4.07
C ASN A 57 3.08 2.99 4.79
N ILE A 58 2.03 2.60 4.06
CA ILE A 58 0.71 2.30 4.64
C ILE A 58 0.51 0.78 4.70
N PHE A 59 0.46 0.21 5.91
CA PHE A 59 0.12 -1.18 6.10
C PHE A 59 -1.30 -1.50 5.62
N GLY A 60 -1.45 -2.66 5.01
CA GLY A 60 -2.68 -3.13 4.38
C GLY A 60 -2.64 -3.02 2.85
N ILE A 61 -1.77 -2.20 2.27
CA ILE A 61 -1.57 -2.08 0.84
C ILE A 61 -0.63 -3.19 0.36
N SER A 62 -1.08 -4.00 -0.60
CA SER A 62 -0.25 -5.00 -1.26
C SER A 62 0.56 -4.37 -2.40
N HIS A 63 -0.13 -3.66 -3.26
CA HIS A 63 0.46 -2.84 -4.32
C HIS A 63 -0.52 -1.78 -4.77
N TYR A 64 -0.02 -0.79 -5.47
CA TYR A 64 -0.82 0.28 -6.06
C TYR A 64 -0.26 0.70 -7.42
N SER A 65 -1.09 1.37 -8.20
CA SER A 65 -0.76 1.79 -9.56
C SER A 65 -1.53 3.06 -9.92
N VAL A 66 -0.95 3.92 -10.74
CA VAL A 66 -1.69 4.94 -11.48
C VAL A 66 -2.37 4.25 -12.66
N ILE A 67 -3.66 4.49 -12.83
CA ILE A 67 -4.47 3.76 -13.79
C ILE A 67 -5.10 4.67 -14.83
N GLU A 68 -5.25 4.12 -16.03
CA GLU A 68 -6.17 4.58 -17.05
C GLU A 68 -7.46 3.77 -16.98
N GLU A 69 -8.60 4.45 -17.07
CA GLU A 69 -9.92 3.82 -16.99
C GLU A 69 -10.62 3.91 -18.33
N VAL A 70 -11.12 2.79 -18.83
CA VAL A 70 -11.92 2.71 -20.05
C VAL A 70 -13.19 1.89 -19.83
N ASN A 71 -14.13 1.98 -20.78
CA ASN A 71 -15.28 1.10 -20.76
C ASN A 71 -14.86 -0.35 -20.98
N SER A 72 -15.61 -1.29 -20.40
CA SER A 72 -15.33 -2.72 -20.55
C SER A 72 -15.87 -3.23 -21.90
N ASN A 73 -15.27 -2.76 -23.00
CA ASN A 73 -15.43 -3.32 -24.34
C ASN A 73 -14.04 -3.52 -24.98
N ALA A 74 -13.95 -4.43 -25.94
CA ALA A 74 -12.66 -4.83 -26.50
C ALA A 74 -11.96 -3.69 -27.25
N ASP A 75 -12.70 -2.87 -27.98
CA ASP A 75 -12.13 -1.84 -28.85
C ASP A 75 -11.53 -0.69 -28.02
N ASP A 76 -12.23 -0.23 -26.96
CA ASP A 76 -11.71 0.79 -26.04
C ASP A 76 -10.46 0.29 -25.31
N ILE A 77 -10.44 -1.00 -24.92
CA ILE A 77 -9.29 -1.62 -24.23
C ILE A 77 -8.08 -1.68 -25.17
N VAL A 78 -8.26 -2.17 -26.41
CA VAL A 78 -7.20 -2.27 -27.39
C VAL A 78 -6.65 -0.88 -27.73
N LYS A 79 -7.53 0.08 -28.00
CA LYS A 79 -7.13 1.48 -28.28
C LYS A 79 -6.29 2.07 -27.14
N LYS A 80 -6.74 1.91 -25.89
CA LYS A 80 -5.99 2.41 -24.73
C LYS A 80 -4.67 1.68 -24.56
N ALA A 81 -4.64 0.35 -24.78
CA ALA A 81 -3.41 -0.40 -24.73
C ALA A 81 -2.39 0.09 -25.79
N GLU A 82 -2.85 0.43 -27.00
CA GLU A 82 -2.01 1.00 -28.06
C GLU A 82 -1.39 2.36 -27.68
N GLU A 83 -2.11 3.21 -26.95
CA GLU A 83 -1.60 4.48 -26.42
C GLU A 83 -0.47 4.22 -25.38
N LEU A 84 -0.59 3.15 -24.59
CA LEU A 84 0.41 2.79 -23.57
C LEU A 84 1.65 2.07 -24.13
N MET A 85 1.65 1.66 -25.41
CA MET A 85 2.75 0.95 -26.07
C MET A 85 3.90 1.86 -26.54
N GLU A 86 3.84 3.16 -26.26
CA GLU A 86 4.85 4.09 -26.71
C GLU A 86 6.25 3.77 -26.18
N ASN A 87 7.25 3.95 -27.06
CA ASN A 87 8.68 3.88 -26.75
C ASN A 87 9.19 2.52 -26.23
N VAL A 88 8.63 1.40 -26.71
CA VAL A 88 9.09 0.05 -26.34
C VAL A 88 9.29 -0.83 -27.57
N LYS A 89 10.28 -1.74 -27.51
CA LYS A 89 10.55 -2.75 -28.55
C LYS A 89 9.86 -4.08 -28.25
N ASN A 90 9.65 -4.36 -26.97
CA ASN A 90 8.97 -5.56 -26.55
C ASN A 90 8.06 -5.31 -25.33
N LEU A 91 6.92 -6.00 -25.32
CA LEU A 91 5.80 -5.76 -24.42
C LEU A 91 5.33 -7.04 -23.76
N GLY A 92 5.09 -6.99 -22.44
CA GLY A 92 4.36 -8.00 -21.70
C GLY A 92 2.88 -7.62 -21.55
N LEU A 93 2.00 -8.61 -21.59
CA LEU A 93 0.56 -8.43 -21.34
C LEU A 93 0.14 -9.31 -20.16
N LYS A 94 -0.55 -8.72 -19.19
CA LYS A 94 -1.12 -9.44 -18.04
C LYS A 94 -2.58 -9.04 -17.82
N THR A 95 -3.50 -9.84 -18.36
CA THR A 95 -4.94 -9.61 -18.25
C THR A 95 -5.55 -10.43 -17.14
N SER A 96 -6.25 -9.77 -16.23
CA SER A 96 -7.09 -10.38 -15.22
C SER A 96 -8.54 -9.99 -15.43
N ARG A 97 -9.46 -10.95 -15.21
CA ARG A 97 -10.89 -10.76 -15.48
C ARG A 97 -11.70 -11.16 -14.24
N SER A 98 -12.34 -10.19 -13.61
CA SER A 98 -13.31 -10.44 -12.53
C SER A 98 -14.75 -10.53 -13.03
N ASP A 99 -15.04 -10.03 -14.23
CA ASP A 99 -16.30 -10.22 -14.92
C ASP A 99 -16.21 -11.41 -15.90
N LYS A 100 -17.00 -12.45 -15.64
CA LYS A 100 -17.08 -13.63 -16.49
C LYS A 100 -17.96 -13.43 -17.74
N ASN A 101 -18.80 -12.37 -17.74
CA ASN A 101 -19.69 -12.06 -18.85
C ASN A 101 -19.01 -11.23 -19.94
N PHE A 102 -17.77 -10.80 -19.73
CA PHE A 102 -17.01 -10.11 -20.77
C PHE A 102 -16.81 -11.05 -21.98
N PRO A 103 -17.10 -10.58 -23.23
CA PRO A 103 -17.21 -11.46 -24.40
C PRO A 103 -15.94 -12.27 -24.73
N LEU A 104 -14.76 -11.69 -24.44
CA LEU A 104 -13.48 -12.32 -24.72
C LEU A 104 -12.87 -12.92 -23.45
N ASN A 105 -12.19 -14.04 -23.57
CA ASN A 105 -11.32 -14.51 -22.51
C ASN A 105 -9.98 -13.72 -22.51
N SER A 106 -9.16 -13.92 -21.48
CA SER A 106 -7.90 -13.17 -21.34
C SER A 106 -6.90 -13.45 -22.46
N ILE A 107 -6.91 -14.67 -23.03
CA ILE A 107 -6.02 -15.05 -24.12
C ILE A 107 -6.45 -14.37 -25.41
N GLU A 108 -7.74 -14.40 -25.73
CA GLU A 108 -8.31 -13.76 -26.91
C GLU A 108 -8.09 -12.25 -26.91
N LEU A 109 -8.27 -11.59 -25.76
CA LEU A 109 -7.99 -10.16 -25.63
C LEU A 109 -6.48 -9.87 -25.79
N ASN A 110 -5.62 -10.67 -25.15
CA ASN A 110 -4.18 -10.53 -25.30
C ASN A 110 -3.73 -10.75 -26.76
N SER A 111 -4.38 -11.66 -27.50
CA SER A 111 -4.10 -11.88 -28.93
C SER A 111 -4.41 -10.63 -29.74
N LYS A 112 -5.61 -10.04 -29.56
CA LYS A 112 -5.97 -8.77 -30.25
C LYS A 112 -5.00 -7.63 -29.95
N ILE A 113 -4.61 -7.47 -28.68
CA ILE A 113 -3.63 -6.46 -28.30
C ILE A 113 -2.26 -6.78 -28.88
N GLY A 114 -1.90 -8.08 -28.94
CA GLY A 114 -0.66 -8.55 -29.59
C GLY A 114 -0.60 -8.26 -31.08
N GLU A 115 -1.70 -8.43 -31.79
CA GLU A 115 -1.82 -8.06 -33.22
C GLU A 115 -1.60 -6.57 -33.42
N ALA A 116 -2.24 -5.73 -32.58
CA ALA A 116 -2.05 -4.29 -32.61
C ALA A 116 -0.58 -3.89 -32.31
N ALA A 117 0.07 -4.56 -31.35
CA ALA A 117 1.48 -4.36 -31.05
C ALA A 117 2.39 -4.75 -32.25
N ASN A 118 2.13 -5.91 -32.87
CA ASN A 118 2.87 -6.37 -34.04
C ASN A 118 2.76 -5.41 -35.23
N ASN A 119 1.58 -4.81 -35.45
CA ASN A 119 1.37 -3.81 -36.49
C ASN A 119 2.23 -2.53 -36.25
N LYS A 120 2.62 -2.27 -35.01
CA LYS A 120 3.53 -1.19 -34.62
C LYS A 120 5.00 -1.66 -34.54
N GLY A 121 5.31 -2.90 -34.92
CA GLY A 121 6.67 -3.46 -34.86
C GLY A 121 7.12 -3.85 -33.44
N ILE A 122 6.19 -3.92 -32.47
CA ILE A 122 6.46 -4.26 -31.06
C ILE A 122 6.27 -5.77 -30.87
N LYS A 123 7.28 -6.45 -30.35
CA LYS A 123 7.21 -7.91 -30.09
C LYS A 123 6.58 -8.18 -28.73
N ILE A 124 5.72 -9.21 -28.66
CA ILE A 124 5.21 -9.69 -27.37
C ILE A 124 6.24 -10.62 -26.72
N ASN A 125 6.61 -10.29 -25.46
CA ASN A 125 7.56 -11.07 -24.67
C ASN A 125 7.02 -11.22 -23.22
N PHE A 126 6.75 -12.45 -22.83
CA PHE A 126 6.22 -12.75 -21.49
C PHE A 126 7.31 -13.03 -20.44
N SER A 127 8.54 -13.32 -20.88
CA SER A 127 9.63 -13.71 -19.98
C SER A 127 10.40 -12.50 -19.45
N ASN A 128 10.75 -11.57 -20.34
CA ASN A 128 11.52 -10.37 -19.99
C ASN A 128 11.08 -9.16 -20.84
N PRO A 129 9.88 -8.62 -20.59
CA PRO A 129 9.39 -7.44 -21.29
C PRO A 129 10.05 -6.17 -20.79
N GLU A 130 10.27 -5.21 -21.67
CA GLU A 130 10.70 -3.85 -21.30
C GLU A 130 9.61 -3.11 -20.55
N LYS A 131 8.34 -3.31 -20.95
CA LYS A 131 7.15 -2.76 -20.30
C LYS A 131 6.09 -3.84 -20.23
N THR A 132 5.34 -3.88 -19.14
CA THR A 132 4.15 -4.76 -19.03
C THR A 132 2.90 -3.91 -18.93
N ILE A 133 1.91 -4.15 -19.78
CA ILE A 133 0.57 -3.60 -19.61
C ILE A 133 -0.26 -4.58 -18.79
N PHE A 134 -0.71 -4.12 -17.63
CA PHE A 134 -1.66 -4.84 -16.78
C PHE A 134 -3.07 -4.39 -17.15
N ILE A 135 -3.98 -5.33 -17.30
CA ILE A 135 -5.37 -5.08 -17.71
C ILE A 135 -6.28 -5.79 -16.71
N GLU A 136 -7.12 -5.03 -16.03
CA GLU A 136 -8.07 -5.56 -15.05
C GLU A 136 -9.50 -5.26 -15.49
N ILE A 137 -10.19 -6.29 -15.97
CA ILE A 137 -11.56 -6.19 -16.45
C ILE A 137 -12.53 -6.42 -15.29
N THR A 138 -13.40 -5.45 -15.05
CA THR A 138 -14.51 -5.56 -14.10
C THR A 138 -15.85 -5.38 -14.81
N SER A 139 -16.95 -5.64 -14.12
CA SER A 139 -18.31 -5.50 -14.70
C SER A 139 -18.69 -4.07 -15.09
N LYS A 140 -18.00 -3.08 -14.56
CA LYS A 140 -18.32 -1.66 -14.82
C LYS A 140 -17.29 -1.00 -15.72
N LYS A 141 -16.02 -1.20 -15.45
CA LYS A 141 -14.89 -0.51 -16.09
C LYS A 141 -13.68 -1.45 -16.18
N THR A 142 -12.81 -1.13 -17.12
CA THR A 142 -11.50 -1.79 -17.25
C THR A 142 -10.40 -0.79 -16.88
N TYR A 143 -9.43 -1.26 -16.13
CA TYR A 143 -8.28 -0.49 -15.66
C TYR A 143 -7.02 -0.99 -16.34
N LEU A 144 -6.26 -0.07 -16.95
CA LEU A 144 -4.98 -0.35 -17.57
C LEU A 144 -3.88 0.42 -16.83
N TYR A 145 -2.74 -0.20 -16.63
CA TYR A 145 -1.57 0.43 -16.04
C TYR A 145 -0.29 -0.28 -16.47
N THR A 146 0.84 0.42 -16.37
CA THR A 146 2.13 -0.12 -16.78
C THR A 146 3.09 -0.31 -15.61
N GLU A 147 2.83 0.33 -14.49
CA GLU A 147 3.66 0.25 -13.29
C GLU A 147 2.88 -0.34 -12.13
N LYS A 148 3.53 -1.23 -11.38
CA LYS A 148 3.00 -1.87 -10.19
C LYS A 148 3.96 -1.64 -9.03
N ILE A 149 3.57 -0.72 -8.13
CA ILE A 149 4.40 -0.34 -6.99
C ILE A 149 4.01 -1.18 -5.78
N ASN A 150 4.96 -1.92 -5.22
CA ASN A 150 4.71 -2.78 -4.07
C ASN A 150 4.50 -1.97 -2.79
N GLY A 151 3.52 -2.39 -1.98
CA GLY A 151 3.28 -1.89 -0.63
C GLY A 151 3.79 -2.85 0.44
N LEU A 152 3.52 -2.53 1.72
CA LEU A 152 4.03 -3.27 2.88
C LEU A 152 3.24 -4.54 3.21
N ASN A 153 2.09 -4.76 2.60
CA ASN A 153 1.15 -5.79 3.01
C ASN A 153 0.67 -5.65 4.48
N GLY A 154 0.26 -6.74 5.12
CA GLY A 154 -0.23 -6.74 6.49
C GLY A 154 -1.67 -6.23 6.62
N LEU A 155 -2.01 -5.70 7.81
CA LEU A 155 -3.32 -5.18 8.15
C LEU A 155 -3.27 -3.67 8.41
N PRO A 156 -4.33 -2.91 8.11
CA PRO A 156 -4.38 -1.48 8.41
C PRO A 156 -4.20 -1.21 9.89
N VAL A 157 -3.32 -0.28 10.25
CA VAL A 157 -3.11 0.09 11.65
C VAL A 157 -4.42 0.54 12.29
N GLY A 158 -4.68 0.02 13.48
CA GLY A 158 -5.87 0.32 14.28
C GLY A 158 -7.05 -0.63 14.09
N VAL A 159 -6.89 -1.75 13.35
CA VAL A 159 -7.91 -2.81 13.26
C VAL A 159 -7.77 -3.87 14.35
N SER A 160 -6.60 -3.98 15.00
CA SER A 160 -6.27 -5.01 16.00
C SER A 160 -6.08 -4.44 17.41
N GLY A 161 -6.68 -3.28 17.68
CA GLY A 161 -6.61 -2.65 19.00
C GLY A 161 -5.36 -1.78 19.20
N ARG A 162 -5.04 -1.51 20.47
CA ARG A 162 -3.92 -0.67 20.90
C ARG A 162 -3.01 -1.46 21.84
N VAL A 163 -1.71 -1.25 21.73
CA VAL A 163 -0.66 -1.91 22.53
C VAL A 163 0.24 -0.82 23.11
N LEU A 164 0.55 -0.94 24.39
CA LEU A 164 1.64 -0.20 25.03
C LEU A 164 2.89 -1.08 25.01
N LEU A 165 3.90 -0.66 24.25
CA LEU A 165 5.15 -1.39 24.06
C LEU A 165 6.23 -0.83 24.99
N LEU A 166 6.88 -1.72 25.75
CA LEU A 166 8.13 -1.37 26.47
C LEU A 166 9.23 -1.12 25.46
N PHE A 167 9.72 0.12 25.41
CA PHE A 167 10.62 0.59 24.37
C PHE A 167 12.01 0.91 24.95
N SER A 168 12.95 0.04 24.74
CA SER A 168 14.34 0.22 25.19
C SER A 168 15.18 1.11 24.27
N GLY A 169 14.71 1.38 23.04
CA GLY A 169 15.48 2.03 21.99
C GLY A 169 16.57 1.13 21.38
N GLY A 170 16.51 -0.17 21.63
CA GLY A 170 17.25 -1.18 20.90
C GLY A 170 16.51 -1.60 19.63
N ILE A 171 17.21 -2.34 18.73
CA ILE A 171 16.68 -2.77 17.44
C ILE A 171 15.47 -3.69 17.61
N ASP A 172 15.48 -4.58 18.61
CA ASP A 172 14.40 -5.55 18.85
C ASP A 172 13.08 -4.86 19.22
N SER A 173 13.12 -3.82 20.06
CA SER A 173 11.93 -3.07 20.45
C SER A 173 11.39 -2.23 19.26
N ALA A 174 12.26 -1.71 18.41
CA ALA A 174 11.86 -1.00 17.18
C ALA A 174 11.23 -1.97 16.17
N LEU A 175 11.82 -3.15 15.99
CA LEU A 175 11.28 -4.20 15.12
C LEU A 175 9.94 -4.72 15.64
N ALA A 176 9.82 -4.94 16.96
CA ALA A 176 8.56 -5.35 17.58
C ALA A 176 7.44 -4.33 17.32
N ALA A 177 7.74 -3.02 17.45
CA ALA A 177 6.78 -1.96 17.13
C ALA A 177 6.32 -2.05 15.67
N TYR A 178 7.26 -2.17 14.73
CA TYR A 178 6.96 -2.31 13.29
C TYR A 178 6.07 -3.53 13.01
N LEU A 179 6.40 -4.68 13.59
CA LEU A 179 5.64 -5.92 13.40
C LEU A 179 4.23 -5.83 14.00
N LEU A 180 4.06 -5.22 15.18
CA LEU A 180 2.76 -4.97 15.78
C LEU A 180 1.90 -4.04 14.91
N MET A 181 2.48 -2.95 14.37
CA MET A 181 1.82 -2.06 13.43
C MET A 181 1.41 -2.82 12.16
N LYS A 182 2.28 -3.68 11.62
CA LYS A 182 2.00 -4.53 10.45
C LYS A 182 0.86 -5.52 10.70
N ARG A 183 0.65 -5.95 11.94
CA ARG A 183 -0.50 -6.78 12.37
C ARG A 183 -1.74 -5.96 12.71
N GLY A 184 -1.73 -4.66 12.46
CA GLY A 184 -2.87 -3.78 12.60
C GLY A 184 -3.06 -3.16 13.98
N CYS A 185 -2.12 -3.33 14.91
CA CYS A 185 -2.16 -2.67 16.21
C CYS A 185 -1.81 -1.19 16.09
N LYS A 186 -2.44 -0.34 16.90
CA LYS A 186 -1.89 0.95 17.27
C LYS A 186 -0.86 0.72 18.37
N VAL A 187 0.31 1.30 18.24
CA VAL A 187 1.41 1.16 19.20
C VAL A 187 1.68 2.50 19.86
N ASP A 188 1.60 2.51 21.18
CA ASP A 188 2.13 3.56 22.04
C ASP A 188 3.34 2.99 22.80
N PHE A 189 4.20 3.84 23.30
CA PHE A 189 5.51 3.44 23.82
C PHE A 189 5.65 3.82 25.30
N LEU A 190 6.28 2.96 26.09
CA LEU A 190 6.69 3.23 27.44
C LEU A 190 8.21 3.06 27.52
N HIS A 191 8.91 4.13 27.86
CA HIS A 191 10.37 4.16 27.95
C HIS A 191 10.80 4.52 29.36
N PHE A 192 11.54 3.60 30.00
CA PHE A 192 12.23 3.84 31.26
C PHE A 192 13.62 4.39 30.95
N HIS A 193 14.01 5.47 31.63
CA HIS A 193 15.33 6.09 31.45
C HIS A 193 15.98 6.50 32.75
N ALA A 194 17.30 6.41 32.79
CA ALA A 194 18.13 6.84 33.90
C ALA A 194 18.68 8.26 33.72
N LEU A 195 18.23 8.99 32.70
CA LEU A 195 18.66 10.36 32.44
C LEU A 195 18.07 11.31 33.52
N ARG A 196 18.78 12.41 33.75
CA ARG A 196 18.42 13.39 34.80
C ARG A 196 17.09 14.07 34.49
N ASP A 197 16.83 14.35 33.21
CA ASP A 197 15.63 15.06 32.76
C ASP A 197 15.00 14.34 31.56
N ASN A 198 13.68 14.40 31.45
CA ASN A 198 12.92 13.97 30.28
C ASN A 198 13.35 14.71 29.00
N ASN A 199 13.79 15.97 29.11
CA ASN A 199 14.31 16.75 27.99
C ASN A 199 15.56 16.11 27.35
N ASP A 200 16.37 15.41 28.13
CA ASP A 200 17.54 14.70 27.60
C ASP A 200 17.14 13.53 26.70
N VAL A 201 15.97 12.91 26.96
CA VAL A 201 15.41 11.86 26.13
C VAL A 201 14.99 12.39 24.75
N ILE A 202 14.48 13.64 24.69
CA ILE A 202 14.02 14.27 23.45
C ILE A 202 15.17 14.41 22.43
N ASN A 203 16.39 14.63 22.92
CA ASN A 203 17.58 14.74 22.07
C ASN A 203 18.28 13.40 21.82
N SER A 204 17.74 12.31 22.33
CA SER A 204 18.34 10.99 22.26
C SER A 204 18.00 10.21 20.97
N LYS A 205 18.66 9.06 20.77
CA LYS A 205 18.34 8.11 19.70
C LYS A 205 16.88 7.62 19.73
N ILE A 206 16.23 7.66 20.89
CA ILE A 206 14.84 7.19 21.09
C ILE A 206 13.90 7.96 20.16
N ILE A 207 13.97 9.26 20.18
CA ILE A 207 13.08 10.10 19.36
C ILE A 207 13.38 9.91 17.86
N LYS A 208 14.66 9.80 17.48
CA LYS A 208 15.03 9.53 16.07
C LYS A 208 14.44 8.22 15.55
N ILE A 209 14.39 7.16 16.38
CA ILE A 209 13.77 5.89 16.01
C ILE A 209 12.26 6.07 15.89
N LEU A 210 11.62 6.78 16.82
CA LEU A 210 10.17 7.04 16.76
C LEU A 210 9.77 7.87 15.53
N GLU A 211 10.60 8.81 15.09
CA GLU A 211 10.38 9.57 13.85
C GLU A 211 10.38 8.64 12.61
N ILE A 212 11.24 7.63 12.60
CA ILE A 212 11.23 6.61 11.55
C ILE A 212 9.93 5.79 11.61
N LEU A 213 9.52 5.36 12.80
CA LEU A 213 8.30 4.57 13.01
C LEU A 213 7.04 5.37 12.70
N LYS A 214 7.05 6.71 12.85
CA LYS A 214 5.97 7.61 12.50
C LYS A 214 5.56 7.53 11.02
N LYS A 215 6.46 7.05 10.15
CA LYS A 215 6.13 6.79 8.75
C LYS A 215 5.03 5.72 8.59
N TYR A 216 4.83 4.86 9.58
CA TYR A 216 3.88 3.75 9.52
C TYR A 216 2.61 3.98 10.35
N GLN A 217 2.67 4.83 11.38
CA GLN A 217 1.55 5.19 12.22
C GLN A 217 1.51 6.70 12.43
N GLU A 218 0.42 7.36 12.08
CA GLU A 218 0.29 8.82 12.08
C GLU A 218 0.46 9.43 13.47
N SER A 219 -0.21 8.84 14.46
CA SER A 219 -0.17 9.33 15.83
C SER A 219 0.29 8.22 16.78
N MET A 220 1.28 8.53 17.60
CA MET A 220 1.79 7.67 18.65
C MET A 220 2.14 8.51 19.89
N SER A 221 2.01 7.90 21.05
CA SER A 221 2.41 8.51 22.32
C SER A 221 3.62 7.78 22.85
N ILE A 222 4.54 8.51 23.48
CA ILE A 222 5.59 7.95 24.30
C ILE A 222 5.41 8.43 25.74
N TYR A 223 5.43 7.51 26.67
CA TYR A 223 5.40 7.75 28.10
C TYR A 223 6.81 7.56 28.64
N LEU A 224 7.39 8.63 29.20
CA LEU A 224 8.73 8.64 29.76
C LEU A 224 8.62 8.40 31.27
N VAL A 225 9.33 7.40 31.77
CA VAL A 225 9.37 7.06 33.19
C VAL A 225 10.82 7.17 33.68
N PRO A 226 11.15 8.26 34.42
CA PRO A 226 12.47 8.41 35.01
C PRO A 226 12.62 7.43 36.20
N TYR A 227 13.71 6.67 36.24
CA TYR A 227 14.03 5.82 37.38
C TYR A 227 15.39 6.15 38.01
N HIS A 228 15.97 7.29 37.68
CA HIS A 228 17.25 7.77 38.19
C HIS A 228 17.30 7.77 39.73
N ASN A 229 16.29 8.32 40.40
CA ASN A 229 16.23 8.38 41.87
C ASN A 229 16.18 6.98 42.51
N TYR A 230 15.44 6.03 41.90
CA TYR A 230 15.40 4.63 42.35
C TYR A 230 16.79 3.99 42.19
N GLN A 231 17.46 4.22 41.07
CA GLN A 231 18.79 3.68 40.84
C GLN A 231 19.83 4.19 41.85
N LEU A 232 19.78 5.46 42.24
CA LEU A 232 20.63 6.03 43.27
C LEU A 232 20.40 5.38 44.64
N SER A 233 19.10 5.17 45.01
CA SER A 233 18.76 4.54 46.30
C SER A 233 19.12 3.07 46.40
N THR A 234 19.49 2.41 45.30
CA THR A 234 19.95 0.97 45.31
C THR A 234 21.46 0.81 45.31
N ILE A 235 22.21 1.90 45.25
CA ILE A 235 23.69 1.89 45.27
C ILE A 235 24.23 2.17 46.70
N GLU A 236 23.36 2.65 47.60
CA GLU A 236 23.63 2.78 49.02
C GLU A 236 23.40 1.41 49.74
#